data_3a22eda2b8692ba7091e4c332771f267
#
_entry.id   3a22eda2b8692ba7091e4c332771f267
#
_cell.length_a   1.000
_cell.length_b   1.000
_cell.length_c   1.000
_cell.angle_alpha   90.00
_cell.angle_beta   90.00
_cell.angle_gamma   90.00
#
_symmetry.space_group_name_H-M   'P 1'
#
loop_
_entity.id
_entity.type
_entity.pdbx_description
1 polymer ?
#
loop_
_entity_poly.entity_id
_entity_poly.type
_entity_poly.pdbx_seq_one_letter_code
_entity_poly.pdbx_strand_id
1 'polypeptide(L)'
;MKLVERVIVMKKGKIMFCSSAGGHYTELMQLRPLIEKYNGVVITEKTKLSLDTTLPTEYVIYSSKNDGWIYLFEYFYVWCMSFYYFLKYFPKVIISTGVHSTIPLCVFGRLFGRKVIYIETIANINTPSMTGKMMYYIATDFYVQWEELLEVYPKAKFGGCIF
;
A
#
# COMPACT_ATOMS: atom_id res chain seq x y z
N MET A 1 -1.53 15.02 2.61
CA MET A 1 -1.61 15.02 1.13
C MET A 1 -0.45 15.75 0.46
N LYS A 2 -0.17 17.03 0.76
CA LYS A 2 0.94 17.80 0.14
C LYS A 2 2.34 17.16 0.27
N LEU A 3 2.61 16.42 1.32
CA LEU A 3 3.92 15.80 1.57
C LEU A 3 4.15 14.58 0.67
N VAL A 4 3.12 13.73 0.51
CA VAL A 4 3.15 12.56 -0.41
C VAL A 4 3.29 13.06 -1.85
N GLU A 5 2.60 14.13 -2.21
CA GLU A 5 2.67 14.74 -3.54
C GLU A 5 4.09 15.23 -3.89
N ARG A 6 4.79 15.90 -2.96
CA ARG A 6 6.18 16.35 -3.17
C ARG A 6 7.13 15.21 -3.48
N VAL A 7 6.90 14.05 -2.90
CA VAL A 7 7.74 12.87 -3.12
C VAL A 7 7.48 12.24 -4.50
N ILE A 8 6.24 12.29 -4.98
CA ILE A 8 5.81 11.75 -6.28
C ILE A 8 6.34 12.59 -7.44
N VAL A 9 6.30 13.92 -7.34
CA VAL A 9 6.69 14.86 -8.42
C VAL A 9 8.12 14.64 -8.91
N MET A 10 8.99 14.09 -8.09
CA MET A 10 10.40 13.88 -8.46
C MET A 10 10.67 12.71 -9.42
N LYS A 11 9.67 11.87 -9.76
CA LYS A 11 9.87 10.70 -10.64
C LYS A 11 8.75 10.55 -11.68
N LYS A 12 9.02 10.92 -12.93
CA LYS A 12 8.15 10.56 -14.08
C LYS A 12 8.08 9.04 -14.24
N GLY A 13 6.89 8.44 -14.23
CA GLY A 13 6.65 7.01 -14.48
C GLY A 13 5.39 6.51 -13.79
N LYS A 14 5.05 5.24 -14.01
CA LYS A 14 3.86 4.61 -13.40
C LYS A 14 3.94 4.61 -11.88
N ILE A 15 2.82 4.93 -11.24
CA ILE A 15 2.63 4.85 -9.80
C ILE A 15 1.61 3.74 -9.53
N MET A 16 1.93 2.88 -8.58
CA MET A 16 1.00 1.87 -8.10
C MET A 16 0.52 2.23 -6.70
N PHE A 17 -0.78 2.12 -6.51
CA PHE A 17 -1.46 2.35 -5.24
C PHE A 17 -2.01 1.01 -4.77
N CYS A 18 -1.67 0.56 -3.60
CA CYS A 18 -2.08 -0.77 -3.14
C CYS A 18 -2.65 -0.76 -1.72
N SER A 19 -3.73 -1.51 -1.55
CA SER A 19 -4.39 -1.74 -0.27
C SER A 19 -5.07 -3.10 -0.26
N SER A 20 -5.42 -3.60 0.93
CA SER A 20 -6.46 -4.62 1.02
C SER A 20 -7.84 -3.99 0.79
N ALA A 21 -8.86 -4.84 0.67
CA ALA A 21 -10.25 -4.39 0.69
C ALA A 21 -10.67 -3.85 2.08
N GLY A 22 -11.83 -3.17 2.15
CA GLY A 22 -12.38 -2.63 3.39
C GLY A 22 -11.81 -1.27 3.78
N GLY A 23 -11.57 -1.04 5.08
CA GLY A 23 -11.13 0.26 5.62
C GLY A 23 -9.86 0.80 4.98
N HIS A 24 -8.87 -0.05 4.74
CA HIS A 24 -7.62 0.34 4.06
C HIS A 24 -7.84 0.79 2.61
N TYR A 25 -8.82 0.19 1.92
CA TYR A 25 -9.23 0.66 0.60
C TYR A 25 -9.89 2.05 0.68
N THR A 26 -10.73 2.27 1.70
CA THR A 26 -11.33 3.58 1.94
C THR A 26 -10.27 4.64 2.22
N GLU A 27 -9.24 4.30 3.01
CA GLU A 27 -8.08 5.16 3.21
C GLU A 27 -7.34 5.44 1.90
N LEU A 28 -7.10 4.41 1.08
CA LEU A 28 -6.44 4.58 -0.21
C LEU A 28 -7.23 5.52 -1.12
N MET A 29 -8.56 5.43 -1.12
CA MET A 29 -9.43 6.27 -1.96
C MET A 29 -9.39 7.74 -1.57
N GLN A 30 -8.94 8.12 -0.39
CA GLN A 30 -8.63 9.52 -0.07
C GLN A 30 -7.49 10.08 -0.93
N LEU A 31 -6.66 9.19 -1.50
CA LEU A 31 -5.62 9.55 -2.45
C LEU A 31 -6.10 9.55 -3.91
N ARG A 32 -7.41 9.39 -4.16
CA ARG A 32 -8.00 9.38 -5.51
C ARG A 32 -7.54 10.55 -6.39
N PRO A 33 -7.47 11.81 -5.91
CA PRO A 33 -6.97 12.91 -6.73
C PRO A 33 -5.53 12.70 -7.23
N LEU A 34 -4.69 12.00 -6.44
CA LEU A 34 -3.33 11.63 -6.87
C LEU A 34 -3.33 10.48 -7.86
N ILE A 35 -4.22 9.47 -7.67
CA ILE A 35 -4.36 8.34 -8.60
C ILE A 35 -4.73 8.86 -9.97
N GLU A 36 -5.71 9.74 -10.07
CA GLU A 36 -6.19 10.34 -11.33
C GLU A 36 -5.11 11.25 -11.95
N LYS A 37 -4.51 12.15 -11.17
CA LYS A 37 -3.48 13.10 -11.63
C LYS A 37 -2.28 12.41 -12.26
N TYR A 38 -1.87 11.25 -11.73
CA TYR A 38 -0.68 10.53 -12.17
C TYR A 38 -0.99 9.30 -13.03
N ASN A 39 -2.24 9.10 -13.44
CA ASN A 39 -2.68 7.90 -14.15
C ASN A 39 -2.22 6.62 -13.43
N GLY A 40 -2.42 6.60 -12.10
CA GLY A 40 -2.03 5.51 -11.23
C GLY A 40 -2.82 4.25 -11.48
N VAL A 41 -2.26 3.10 -11.04
CA VAL A 41 -2.95 1.81 -11.07
C VAL A 41 -3.19 1.38 -9.63
N VAL A 42 -4.41 0.98 -9.32
CA VAL A 42 -4.80 0.44 -8.01
C VAL A 42 -4.62 -1.06 -8.01
N ILE A 43 -3.99 -1.60 -6.97
CA ILE A 43 -3.89 -3.04 -6.69
C ILE A 43 -4.61 -3.31 -5.38
N THR A 44 -5.63 -4.16 -5.41
CA THR A 44 -6.41 -4.47 -4.21
C THR A 44 -6.91 -5.91 -4.22
N GLU A 45 -7.45 -6.37 -3.10
CA GLU A 45 -8.02 -7.71 -2.99
C GLU A 45 -9.37 -7.78 -3.70
N LYS A 46 -9.61 -8.88 -4.40
CA LYS A 46 -10.90 -9.18 -5.01
C LYS A 46 -11.88 -9.65 -3.94
N THR A 47 -12.82 -8.81 -3.56
CA THR A 47 -13.87 -9.12 -2.58
C THR A 47 -15.25 -8.85 -3.16
N LYS A 48 -16.30 -9.33 -2.44
CA LYS A 48 -17.70 -9.03 -2.79
C LYS A 48 -18.09 -7.57 -2.52
N LEU A 49 -17.24 -6.80 -1.86
CA LEU A 49 -17.48 -5.39 -1.60
C LEU A 49 -17.44 -4.63 -2.93
N SER A 50 -18.31 -3.64 -3.06
CA SER A 50 -18.34 -2.75 -4.21
C SER A 50 -17.07 -1.90 -4.22
N LEU A 51 -16.20 -2.16 -5.17
CA LEU A 51 -15.00 -1.38 -5.39
C LEU A 51 -15.26 -0.33 -6.46
N ASP A 52 -14.55 0.79 -6.40
CA ASP A 52 -14.62 1.82 -7.43
C ASP A 52 -14.03 1.29 -8.75
N THR A 53 -14.90 1.01 -9.72
CA THR A 53 -14.51 0.48 -11.03
C THR A 53 -14.12 1.57 -12.03
N THR A 54 -14.18 2.84 -11.65
CA THR A 54 -13.82 3.97 -12.52
C THR A 54 -12.31 4.18 -12.63
N LEU A 55 -11.54 3.62 -11.69
CA LEU A 55 -10.08 3.67 -11.67
C LEU A 55 -9.48 2.40 -12.31
N PRO A 56 -8.32 2.51 -12.97
CA PRO A 56 -7.56 1.34 -13.42
C PRO A 56 -7.19 0.47 -12.23
N THR A 57 -7.88 -0.66 -12.05
CA THR A 57 -7.75 -1.54 -10.88
C THR A 57 -7.41 -2.96 -11.30
N GLU A 58 -6.41 -3.53 -10.65
CA GLU A 58 -6.03 -4.93 -10.74
C GLU A 58 -6.30 -5.61 -9.39
N TYR A 59 -6.58 -6.91 -9.44
CA TYR A 59 -7.00 -7.64 -8.25
C TYR A 59 -6.03 -8.76 -7.93
N VAL A 60 -5.70 -8.87 -6.63
CA VAL A 60 -5.13 -10.08 -6.03
C VAL A 60 -6.24 -10.87 -5.33
N ILE A 61 -5.99 -12.15 -5.08
CA ILE A 61 -6.95 -12.94 -4.29
C ILE A 61 -6.93 -12.46 -2.82
N TYR A 62 -8.10 -12.53 -2.20
CA TYR A 62 -8.20 -12.40 -0.76
C TYR A 62 -7.61 -13.65 -0.10
N SER A 63 -6.74 -13.48 0.88
CA SER A 63 -6.16 -14.57 1.66
C SER A 63 -6.35 -14.32 3.16
N SER A 64 -6.84 -15.33 3.87
CA SER A 64 -7.10 -15.24 5.31
C SER A 64 -6.24 -16.22 6.09
N LYS A 65 -5.61 -15.74 7.15
CA LYS A 65 -4.84 -16.61 8.06
C LYS A 65 -5.69 -17.70 8.74
N ASN A 66 -7.01 -17.55 8.71
CA ASN A 66 -7.93 -18.53 9.26
C ASN A 66 -8.11 -19.77 8.37
N ASP A 67 -7.63 -19.74 7.12
CA ASP A 67 -7.80 -20.82 6.14
C ASP A 67 -6.71 -21.91 6.26
N GLY A 68 -5.94 -21.90 7.35
CA GLY A 68 -4.96 -22.94 7.67
C GLY A 68 -3.90 -23.13 6.57
N TRP A 69 -3.76 -24.37 6.07
CA TRP A 69 -2.77 -24.69 5.03
C TRP A 69 -3.08 -24.04 3.68
N ILE A 70 -4.35 -23.78 3.39
CA ILE A 70 -4.80 -23.12 2.14
C ILE A 70 -4.21 -21.72 2.07
N TYR A 71 -4.15 -21.01 3.21
CA TYR A 71 -3.54 -19.68 3.29
C TYR A 71 -2.11 -19.63 2.72
N LEU A 72 -1.30 -20.67 2.91
CA LEU A 72 0.07 -20.68 2.39
C LEU A 72 0.10 -20.67 0.87
N PHE A 73 -0.79 -21.44 0.23
CA PHE A 73 -0.90 -21.48 -1.24
C PHE A 73 -1.49 -20.18 -1.78
N GLU A 74 -2.52 -19.64 -1.13
CA GLU A 74 -3.12 -18.35 -1.49
C GLU A 74 -2.09 -17.23 -1.37
N TYR A 75 -1.32 -17.20 -0.28
CA TYR A 75 -0.32 -16.17 -0.07
C TYR A 75 0.85 -16.31 -1.05
N PHE A 76 1.25 -17.53 -1.39
CA PHE A 76 2.21 -17.76 -2.46
C PHE A 76 1.68 -17.24 -3.80
N TYR A 77 0.42 -17.47 -4.10
CA TYR A 77 -0.22 -16.92 -5.30
C TYR A 77 -0.25 -15.39 -5.29
N VAL A 78 -0.50 -14.77 -4.15
CA VAL A 78 -0.40 -13.30 -3.99
C VAL A 78 1.01 -12.80 -4.32
N TRP A 79 2.06 -13.54 -3.93
CA TRP A 79 3.44 -13.23 -4.32
C TRP A 79 3.65 -13.30 -5.82
N CYS A 80 3.18 -14.35 -6.47
CA CYS A 80 3.28 -14.51 -7.93
C CYS A 80 2.53 -13.39 -8.67
N MET A 81 1.30 -13.08 -8.26
CA MET A 81 0.51 -12.01 -8.85
C MET A 81 1.14 -10.63 -8.63
N SER A 82 1.67 -10.38 -7.44
CA SER A 82 2.38 -9.13 -7.13
C SER A 82 3.62 -8.97 -8.01
N PHE A 83 4.39 -10.04 -8.23
CA PHE A 83 5.53 -10.03 -9.14
C PHE A 83 5.11 -9.77 -10.60
N TYR A 84 4.05 -10.45 -11.04
CA TYR A 84 3.48 -10.23 -12.38
C TYR A 84 3.06 -8.77 -12.58
N TYR A 85 2.29 -8.19 -11.66
CA TYR A 85 1.88 -6.79 -11.76
C TYR A 85 3.07 -5.84 -11.66
N PHE A 86 4.06 -6.15 -10.82
CA PHE A 86 5.29 -5.37 -10.74
C PHE A 86 6.01 -5.34 -12.11
N LEU A 87 6.15 -6.47 -12.79
CA LEU A 87 6.76 -6.54 -14.12
C LEU A 87 5.90 -5.85 -15.18
N LYS A 88 4.58 -6.08 -15.16
CA LYS A 88 3.62 -5.51 -16.12
C LYS A 88 3.66 -3.98 -16.13
N TYR A 89 3.70 -3.37 -14.97
CA TYR A 89 3.63 -1.91 -14.83
C TYR A 89 4.98 -1.25 -14.59
N PHE A 90 5.94 -1.99 -14.10
CA PHE A 90 7.30 -1.57 -13.73
C PHE A 90 7.32 -0.21 -13.03
N PRO A 91 6.63 -0.09 -11.88
CA PRO A 91 6.36 1.19 -11.25
C PRO A 91 7.63 1.86 -10.76
N LYS A 92 7.65 3.19 -10.76
CA LYS A 92 8.71 3.98 -10.12
C LYS A 92 8.40 4.30 -8.65
N VAL A 93 7.11 4.34 -8.32
CA VAL A 93 6.62 4.59 -6.97
C VAL A 93 5.51 3.59 -6.66
N ILE A 94 5.54 3.03 -5.46
CA ILE A 94 4.49 2.20 -4.88
C ILE A 94 4.02 2.89 -3.62
N ILE A 95 2.72 3.08 -3.48
CA ILE A 95 2.08 3.69 -2.30
C ILE A 95 1.14 2.66 -1.70
N SER A 96 1.30 2.34 -0.43
CA SER A 96 0.49 1.36 0.28
C SER A 96 -0.11 1.94 1.56
N THR A 97 -1.41 1.67 1.76
CA THR A 97 -2.11 1.90 3.04
C THR A 97 -2.30 0.61 3.85
N GLY A 98 -1.67 -0.51 3.44
CA GLY A 98 -1.74 -1.82 4.10
C GLY A 98 -2.64 -2.78 3.31
N VAL A 99 -2.75 -4.00 3.63
CA VAL A 99 -2.31 -4.89 4.72
C VAL A 99 -1.29 -5.91 4.19
N HIS A 100 -1.28 -7.16 4.74
CA HIS A 100 -0.30 -8.19 4.38
C HIS A 100 -0.28 -8.55 2.87
N SER A 101 -1.42 -8.48 2.17
CA SER A 101 -1.52 -8.73 0.71
C SER A 101 -0.73 -7.72 -0.14
N THR A 102 -0.39 -6.54 0.40
CA THR A 102 0.39 -5.53 -0.32
C THR A 102 1.90 -5.65 -0.09
N ILE A 103 2.31 -6.42 0.93
CA ILE A 103 3.72 -6.58 1.30
C ILE A 103 4.56 -7.10 0.14
N PRO A 104 4.16 -8.17 -0.60
CA PRO A 104 4.97 -8.70 -1.68
C PRO A 104 5.30 -7.66 -2.74
N LEU A 105 4.32 -6.83 -3.14
CA LEU A 105 4.52 -5.77 -4.11
C LEU A 105 5.51 -4.72 -3.62
N CYS A 106 5.42 -4.34 -2.34
CA CYS A 106 6.34 -3.40 -1.71
C CYS A 106 7.76 -3.96 -1.59
N VAL A 107 7.89 -5.27 -1.30
CA VAL A 107 9.19 -5.96 -1.27
C VAL A 107 9.84 -5.93 -2.64
N PHE A 108 9.12 -6.29 -3.72
CA PHE A 108 9.66 -6.19 -5.07
C PHE A 108 10.05 -4.75 -5.40
N GLY A 109 9.20 -3.78 -5.06
CA GLY A 109 9.54 -2.37 -5.20
C GLY A 109 10.88 -2.02 -4.55
N ARG A 110 11.07 -2.45 -3.31
CA ARG A 110 12.30 -2.19 -2.57
C ARG A 110 13.53 -2.87 -3.17
N LEU A 111 13.39 -4.15 -3.55
CA LEU A 111 14.48 -4.93 -4.16
C LEU A 111 14.94 -4.34 -5.50
N PHE A 112 14.01 -3.81 -6.29
CA PHE A 112 14.30 -3.18 -7.58
C PHE A 112 14.60 -1.68 -7.47
N GLY A 113 14.91 -1.17 -6.27
CA GLY A 113 15.30 0.24 -6.05
C GLY A 113 14.19 1.25 -6.32
N ARG A 114 12.92 0.82 -6.23
CA ARG A 114 11.77 1.70 -6.42
C ARG A 114 11.47 2.45 -5.13
N LYS A 115 10.77 3.56 -5.26
CA LYS A 115 10.29 4.28 -4.11
C LYS A 115 9.05 3.58 -3.55
N VAL A 116 9.10 3.20 -2.28
CA VAL A 116 7.99 2.56 -1.56
C VAL A 116 7.55 3.50 -0.44
N ILE A 117 6.34 4.01 -0.56
CA ILE A 117 5.70 4.88 0.43
C ILE A 117 4.66 4.05 1.17
N TYR A 118 4.78 3.99 2.47
CA TYR A 118 3.77 3.35 3.32
C TYR A 118 3.10 4.39 4.20
N ILE A 119 1.78 4.32 4.29
CA ILE A 119 0.96 5.16 5.16
C ILE A 119 0.31 4.24 6.18
N GLU A 120 0.66 4.41 7.45
CA GLU A 120 0.06 3.63 8.54
C GLU A 120 -1.41 4.02 8.70
N THR A 121 -2.25 3.04 9.06
CA THR A 121 -3.69 3.24 9.17
C THR A 121 -4.06 4.24 10.25
N ILE A 122 -5.10 5.04 9.98
CA ILE A 122 -5.68 5.97 10.97
C ILE A 122 -6.31 5.25 12.17
N ALA A 123 -6.69 3.97 11.99
CA ALA A 123 -7.31 3.19 13.07
C ALA A 123 -6.39 2.94 14.26
N ASN A 124 -5.09 3.09 14.09
CA ASN A 124 -4.08 2.86 15.12
C ASN A 124 -3.50 4.20 15.59
N ILE A 125 -3.92 4.67 16.75
CA ILE A 125 -3.49 5.98 17.30
C ILE A 125 -2.10 5.87 17.92
N ASN A 126 -1.87 4.88 18.79
CA ASN A 126 -0.66 4.75 19.61
C ASN A 126 -0.04 3.34 19.58
N THR A 127 -0.66 2.41 18.85
CA THR A 127 -0.17 1.03 18.74
C THR A 127 0.16 0.69 17.29
N PRO A 128 1.33 0.09 17.02
CA PRO A 128 1.72 -0.25 15.66
C PRO A 128 0.89 -1.41 15.12
N SER A 129 0.46 -1.32 13.85
CA SER A 129 -0.11 -2.47 13.17
C SER A 129 0.95 -3.54 12.90
N MET A 130 0.53 -4.81 12.76
CA MET A 130 1.47 -5.88 12.40
C MET A 130 2.12 -5.62 11.03
N THR A 131 1.35 -5.15 10.07
CA THR A 131 1.87 -4.78 8.74
C THR A 131 2.78 -3.56 8.83
N GLY A 132 2.42 -2.54 9.64
CA GLY A 132 3.25 -1.36 9.86
C GLY A 132 4.62 -1.70 10.40
N LYS A 133 4.71 -2.62 11.37
CA LYS A 133 6.01 -3.09 11.89
C LYS A 133 6.91 -3.66 10.79
N MET A 134 6.35 -4.44 9.86
CA MET A 134 7.11 -4.99 8.73
C MET A 134 7.46 -3.90 7.72
N MET A 135 6.48 -3.06 7.37
CA MET A 135 6.66 -2.01 6.36
C MET A 135 7.62 -0.91 6.82
N TYR A 136 7.81 -0.71 8.12
CA TYR A 136 8.79 0.23 8.66
C TYR A 136 10.22 -0.06 8.22
N TYR A 137 10.56 -1.32 7.95
CA TYR A 137 11.86 -1.74 7.43
C TYR A 137 11.91 -1.81 5.90
N ILE A 138 10.77 -2.00 5.25
CA ILE A 138 10.67 -2.17 3.80
C ILE A 138 10.51 -0.82 3.09
N ALA A 139 9.67 0.07 3.62
CA ALA A 139 9.37 1.34 3.00
C ALA A 139 10.59 2.26 2.90
N THR A 140 10.67 3.03 1.82
CA THR A 140 11.65 4.13 1.69
C THR A 140 11.19 5.38 2.41
N ASP A 141 9.87 5.58 2.48
CA ASP A 141 9.24 6.62 3.27
C ASP A 141 8.04 6.03 4.01
N PHE A 142 8.04 6.18 5.31
CA PHE A 142 7.00 5.71 6.19
C PHE A 142 6.27 6.91 6.80
N TYR A 143 4.96 6.97 6.62
CA TYR A 143 4.12 8.03 7.11
C TYR A 143 3.18 7.52 8.19
N VAL A 144 3.01 8.32 9.23
CA VAL A 144 2.01 8.11 10.29
C VAL A 144 0.98 9.23 10.25
N GLN A 145 -0.25 8.90 10.62
CA GLN A 145 -1.38 9.83 10.65
C GLN A 145 -1.61 10.43 12.04
N TRP A 146 -0.96 9.85 13.07
CA TRP A 146 -0.99 10.29 14.45
C TRP A 146 0.44 10.58 14.94
N GLU A 147 0.62 11.69 15.66
CA GLU A 147 1.95 12.08 16.18
C GLU A 147 2.47 11.09 17.20
N GLU A 148 1.56 10.46 17.99
CA GLU A 148 1.88 9.47 19.01
C GLU A 148 2.64 8.27 18.43
N LEU A 149 2.40 7.93 17.16
CA LEU A 149 3.12 6.85 16.49
C LEU A 149 4.59 7.20 16.17
N LEU A 150 5.01 8.45 16.28
CA LEU A 150 6.43 8.81 16.15
C LEU A 150 7.29 8.25 17.30
N GLU A 151 6.71 8.03 18.48
CA GLU A 151 7.38 7.36 19.59
C GLU A 151 7.70 5.89 19.24
N VAL A 152 6.79 5.24 18.50
CA VAL A 152 6.92 3.84 18.06
C VAL A 152 7.78 3.71 16.81
N TYR A 153 7.67 4.68 15.91
CA TYR A 153 8.35 4.71 14.62
C TYR A 153 9.22 5.99 14.49
N PRO A 154 10.39 6.07 15.16
CA PRO A 154 11.18 7.30 15.23
C PRO A 154 11.66 7.86 13.87
N LYS A 155 11.73 7.01 12.83
CA LYS A 155 12.12 7.43 11.46
C LYS A 155 10.91 7.75 10.58
N ALA A 156 9.68 7.60 11.10
CA ALA A 156 8.48 7.92 10.37
C ALA A 156 8.32 9.44 10.21
N LYS A 157 7.50 9.81 9.26
CA LYS A 157 7.13 11.21 9.01
C LYS A 157 5.68 11.41 9.39
N PHE A 158 5.40 12.43 10.19
CA PHE A 158 4.02 12.81 10.43
C PHE A 158 3.43 13.46 9.18
N GLY A 159 2.39 12.85 8.63
CA GLY A 159 1.71 13.31 7.42
C GLY A 159 0.39 14.04 7.68
N GLY A 160 -0.11 13.97 8.91
CA GLY A 160 -1.49 14.32 9.25
C GLY A 160 -2.48 13.28 8.74
N CYS A 161 -3.75 13.49 9.05
CA CYS A 161 -4.83 12.64 8.58
C CYS A 161 -5.04 12.81 7.07
N ILE A 162 -5.28 11.69 6.36
CA ILE A 162 -5.56 11.71 4.91
C ILE A 162 -7.06 11.85 4.60
N PHE A 163 -7.93 11.81 5.61
CA PHE A 163 -9.38 12.07 5.50
C PHE A 163 -9.68 13.56 5.48
#